data_40b757ddfb41f0aafe40b25a26d9d958
#
_entry.id   40b757ddfb41f0aafe40b25a26d9d958
#
_cell.length_a   1.000
_cell.length_b   1.000
_cell.length_c   1.000
_cell.angle_alpha   90.00
_cell.angle_beta   90.00
_cell.angle_gamma   90.00
#
_symmetry.space_group_name_H-M   'P 1'
#
loop_
_entity.id
_entity.type
_entity.pdbx_description
1 polymer ?
#
loop_
_entity_poly.entity_id
_entity_poly.type
_entity_poly.pdbx_seq_one_letter_code
_entity_poly.pdbx_strand_id
1 'polypeptide(L)'
;MGHVCAGFLANRGHQVSILTTKPELWSQTIEIVAPEGSFEGQLAQVTSNAADAIPQAEIVLICLPGFAIHDELIKIRPYLSNTCKVGTVVSSSGFFFEAFEVLPADNPIFGFQRVPFISRTIEYGRKAELKGYKESLHVAIEHTDAKENLRIELERLFEKPVTLADNFYEVSLSNSNPLLHPSRLYTMWKDWQPGIVYPRNPQFYAEWTLEASALLIQMDKEFQNLLKNLGLKPGCIPAVLDYYESADAESLTTKLQTIKAFQGILSPMKEVAGGFIPDFTSRYFTEDFPYGMRFIVETAHQRNVSIPTIDQVYQWGQTKVK
;
A
#
# COMPACT_ATOMS: atom_id res chain seq x y z
N MET A 1 10.28 3.55 3.87
CA MET A 1 9.75 2.82 5.05
C MET A 1 10.79 1.84 5.61
N GLY A 2 11.31 0.88 4.84
CA GLY A 2 12.25 -0.13 5.31
C GLY A 2 13.46 0.42 6.07
N HIS A 3 14.05 1.53 5.62
CA HIS A 3 15.16 2.19 6.33
C HIS A 3 14.79 2.62 7.76
N VAL A 4 13.60 3.22 7.95
CA VAL A 4 13.16 3.66 9.28
C VAL A 4 12.84 2.45 10.15
N CYS A 5 12.16 1.42 9.63
CA CYS A 5 11.94 0.18 10.39
C CYS A 5 13.27 -0.45 10.83
N ALA A 6 14.25 -0.54 9.91
CA ALA A 6 15.56 -1.13 10.21
C ALA A 6 16.30 -0.35 11.29
N GLY A 7 16.47 0.96 11.13
CA GLY A 7 17.17 1.81 12.11
C GLY A 7 16.45 1.87 13.45
N PHE A 8 15.11 1.95 13.44
CA PHE A 8 14.30 1.98 14.65
C PHE A 8 14.44 0.69 15.46
N LEU A 9 14.25 -0.47 14.84
CA LEU A 9 14.32 -1.75 15.51
C LEU A 9 15.75 -2.07 16.00
N ALA A 10 16.76 -1.80 15.17
CA ALA A 10 18.16 -2.01 15.57
C ALA A 10 18.57 -1.11 16.75
N ASN A 11 18.11 0.14 16.78
CA ASN A 11 18.37 1.04 17.92
C ASN A 11 17.72 0.56 19.23
N ARG A 12 16.60 -0.21 19.15
CA ARG A 12 15.93 -0.85 20.30
C ARG A 12 16.57 -2.19 20.72
N GLY A 13 17.70 -2.55 20.12
CA GLY A 13 18.46 -3.75 20.49
C GLY A 13 18.04 -5.02 19.76
N HIS A 14 17.16 -4.94 18.77
CA HIS A 14 16.82 -6.08 17.92
C HIS A 14 17.97 -6.39 16.95
N GLN A 15 18.19 -7.67 16.68
CA GLN A 15 19.15 -8.13 15.65
C GLN A 15 18.47 -8.00 14.27
N VAL A 16 18.79 -6.93 13.54
CA VAL A 16 18.14 -6.60 12.27
C VAL A 16 19.06 -6.96 11.09
N SER A 17 18.61 -7.88 10.25
CA SER A 17 19.23 -8.19 8.96
C SER A 17 18.48 -7.53 7.82
N ILE A 18 19.17 -6.98 6.83
CA ILE A 18 18.60 -6.42 5.61
C ILE A 18 18.84 -7.38 4.45
N LEU A 19 17.74 -7.89 3.86
CA LEU A 19 17.76 -8.57 2.58
C LEU A 19 17.43 -7.58 1.48
N THR A 20 18.36 -7.35 0.55
CA THR A 20 18.22 -6.35 -0.51
C THR A 20 18.97 -6.76 -1.78
N THR A 21 18.52 -6.30 -2.94
CA THR A 21 19.23 -6.52 -4.21
C THR A 21 20.48 -5.65 -4.39
N LYS A 22 20.71 -4.67 -3.50
CA LYS A 22 21.81 -3.69 -3.55
C LYS A 22 22.51 -3.59 -2.21
N PRO A 23 23.10 -4.70 -1.66
CA PRO A 23 23.71 -4.69 -0.35
C PRO A 23 24.90 -3.73 -0.26
N GLU A 24 25.60 -3.49 -1.36
CA GLU A 24 26.76 -2.59 -1.45
C GLU A 24 26.42 -1.10 -1.20
N LEU A 25 25.13 -0.74 -1.32
CA LEU A 25 24.67 0.63 -1.06
C LEU A 25 24.27 0.85 0.41
N TRP A 26 24.24 -0.23 1.23
CA TRP A 26 23.83 -0.14 2.62
C TRP A 26 25.03 -0.05 3.55
N SER A 27 24.92 0.84 4.54
CA SER A 27 25.83 0.90 5.69
C SER A 27 25.40 -0.14 6.73
N GLN A 28 26.36 -0.60 7.53
CA GLN A 28 26.06 -1.37 8.75
C GLN A 28 25.36 -0.52 9.83
N THR A 29 25.46 0.80 9.74
CA THR A 29 24.79 1.74 10.63
C THR A 29 23.83 2.60 9.83
N ILE A 30 22.57 2.71 10.30
CA ILE A 30 21.54 3.54 9.70
C ILE A 30 21.21 4.70 10.63
N GLU A 31 21.40 5.92 10.15
CA GLU A 31 21.01 7.15 10.85
C GLU A 31 19.53 7.46 10.60
N ILE A 32 18.78 7.68 11.68
CA ILE A 32 17.38 8.11 11.65
C ILE A 32 17.27 9.51 12.25
N VAL A 33 16.81 10.46 11.44
CA VAL A 33 16.47 11.81 11.89
C VAL A 33 15.00 11.81 12.31
N ALA A 34 14.74 11.94 13.59
CA ALA A 34 13.40 11.95 14.17
C ALA A 34 13.06 13.32 14.77
N PRO A 35 11.79 13.63 15.05
CA PRO A 35 11.39 14.92 15.65
C PRO A 35 12.06 15.22 16.99
N GLU A 36 12.34 14.17 17.78
CA GLU A 36 12.99 14.26 19.10
C GLU A 36 14.51 14.27 19.06
N GLY A 37 15.12 14.12 17.88
CA GLY A 37 16.56 14.05 17.66
C GLY A 37 16.99 12.87 16.80
N SER A 38 18.25 12.86 16.37
CA SER A 38 18.79 11.75 15.56
C SER A 38 19.24 10.60 16.44
N PHE A 39 19.08 9.37 15.94
CA PHE A 39 19.62 8.15 16.52
C PHE A 39 20.16 7.22 15.45
N GLU A 40 20.97 6.25 15.85
CA GLU A 40 21.55 5.25 14.96
C GLU A 40 21.09 3.85 15.33
N GLY A 41 20.85 3.01 14.31
CA GLY A 41 20.61 1.59 14.45
C GLY A 41 21.76 0.80 13.82
N GLN A 42 22.38 -0.08 14.60
CA GLN A 42 23.43 -0.98 14.12
C GLN A 42 22.80 -2.24 13.56
N LEU A 43 22.98 -2.49 12.25
CA LEU A 43 22.50 -3.69 11.59
C LEU A 43 23.38 -4.90 11.90
N ALA A 44 22.77 -6.05 12.12
CA ALA A 44 23.47 -7.30 12.29
C ALA A 44 24.09 -7.79 10.97
N GLN A 45 23.35 -7.61 9.87
CA GLN A 45 23.78 -8.06 8.55
C GLN A 45 23.08 -7.27 7.43
N VAL A 46 23.77 -7.16 6.30
CA VAL A 46 23.20 -6.71 5.01
C VAL A 46 23.63 -7.71 3.94
N THR A 47 22.68 -8.31 3.23
CA THR A 47 22.95 -9.35 2.22
C THR A 47 21.94 -9.33 1.09
N SER A 48 22.31 -9.88 -0.07
CA SER A 48 21.38 -10.19 -1.18
C SER A 48 20.94 -11.66 -1.18
N ASN A 49 21.56 -12.50 -0.33
CA ASN A 49 21.29 -13.91 -0.26
C ASN A 49 20.27 -14.23 0.85
N ALA A 50 19.10 -14.74 0.48
CA ALA A 50 18.06 -15.13 1.44
C ALA A 50 18.53 -16.24 2.40
N ALA A 51 19.41 -17.15 1.95
CA ALA A 51 19.95 -18.23 2.79
C ALA A 51 20.75 -17.70 4.00
N ASP A 52 21.30 -16.50 3.92
CA ASP A 52 22.07 -15.89 5.02
C ASP A 52 21.18 -15.14 6.03
N ALA A 53 20.08 -14.52 5.54
CA ALA A 53 19.26 -13.63 6.36
C ALA A 53 18.05 -14.31 7.00
N ILE A 54 17.44 -15.29 6.32
CA ILE A 54 16.11 -15.80 6.68
C ILE A 54 16.11 -16.93 7.72
N PRO A 55 17.05 -17.92 7.71
CA PRO A 55 16.96 -19.11 8.58
C PRO A 55 16.89 -18.81 10.08
N GLN A 56 17.46 -17.68 10.52
CA GLN A 56 17.47 -17.27 11.92
C GLN A 56 16.43 -16.17 12.24
N ALA A 57 15.63 -15.76 11.26
CA ALA A 57 14.64 -14.71 11.45
C ALA A 57 13.43 -15.22 12.22
N GLU A 58 13.07 -14.54 13.30
CA GLU A 58 11.81 -14.75 14.01
C GLU A 58 10.65 -14.02 13.32
N ILE A 59 10.97 -12.86 12.72
CA ILE A 59 10.02 -12.01 11.99
C ILE A 59 10.68 -11.54 10.70
N VAL A 60 9.97 -11.67 9.58
CA VAL A 60 10.32 -11.06 8.30
C VAL A 60 9.34 -9.93 8.00
N LEU A 61 9.85 -8.71 7.79
CA LEU A 61 9.06 -7.53 7.44
C LEU A 61 9.24 -7.18 5.96
N ILE A 62 8.21 -7.40 5.16
CA ILE A 62 8.18 -6.99 3.74
C ILE A 62 7.91 -5.49 3.66
N CYS A 63 8.88 -4.74 3.13
CA CYS A 63 8.80 -3.29 2.92
C CYS A 63 8.93 -2.95 1.43
N LEU A 64 8.19 -3.65 0.58
CA LEU A 64 8.29 -3.61 -0.87
C LEU A 64 7.01 -3.04 -1.51
N PRO A 65 7.11 -2.49 -2.73
CA PRO A 65 5.95 -2.19 -3.57
C PRO A 65 5.26 -3.48 -4.03
N GLY A 66 3.99 -3.39 -4.43
CA GLY A 66 3.14 -4.53 -4.79
C GLY A 66 3.77 -5.48 -5.81
N PHE A 67 4.39 -4.93 -6.85
CA PHE A 67 5.00 -5.71 -7.94
C PHE A 67 6.18 -6.61 -7.51
N ALA A 68 6.77 -6.35 -6.36
CA ALA A 68 7.95 -7.10 -5.89
C ALA A 68 7.61 -8.10 -4.76
N ILE A 69 6.38 -8.11 -4.25
CA ILE A 69 6.00 -8.94 -3.09
C ILE A 69 6.02 -10.42 -3.47
N HIS A 70 5.37 -10.80 -4.55
CA HIS A 70 5.25 -12.19 -4.98
C HIS A 70 6.61 -12.88 -5.13
N ASP A 71 7.50 -12.27 -5.93
CA ASP A 71 8.83 -12.82 -6.19
C ASP A 71 9.70 -12.89 -4.93
N GLU A 72 9.61 -11.90 -4.06
CA GLU A 72 10.35 -11.92 -2.80
C GLU A 72 9.83 -13.02 -1.85
N LEU A 73 8.51 -13.25 -1.79
CA LEU A 73 7.93 -14.36 -1.02
C LEU A 73 8.41 -15.72 -1.56
N ILE A 74 8.43 -15.93 -2.89
CA ILE A 74 9.00 -17.13 -3.50
C ILE A 74 10.47 -17.32 -3.11
N LYS A 75 11.25 -16.24 -3.15
CA LYS A 75 12.68 -16.24 -2.84
C LYS A 75 12.99 -16.62 -1.39
N ILE A 76 12.20 -16.11 -0.43
CA ILE A 76 12.43 -16.35 1.00
C ILE A 76 11.84 -17.69 1.48
N ARG A 77 10.75 -18.17 0.86
CA ARG A 77 10.01 -19.38 1.25
C ARG A 77 10.89 -20.59 1.59
N PRO A 78 11.91 -20.98 0.79
CA PRO A 78 12.72 -22.17 1.06
C PRO A 78 13.54 -22.11 2.35
N TYR A 79 13.69 -20.92 2.94
CA TYR A 79 14.53 -20.66 4.10
C TYR A 79 13.75 -20.32 5.38
N LEU A 80 12.42 -20.21 5.28
CA LEU A 80 11.56 -19.92 6.43
C LEU A 80 11.49 -21.12 7.37
N SER A 81 11.65 -20.85 8.67
CA SER A 81 11.26 -21.83 9.70
C SER A 81 9.74 -21.79 9.90
N ASN A 82 9.14 -22.89 10.37
CA ASN A 82 7.69 -22.97 10.63
C ASN A 82 7.19 -21.99 11.70
N THR A 83 8.09 -21.43 12.50
CA THR A 83 7.75 -20.43 13.54
C THR A 83 8.02 -18.99 13.10
N CYS A 84 8.64 -18.80 11.93
CA CYS A 84 8.92 -17.47 11.41
C CYS A 84 7.62 -16.77 10.99
N LYS A 85 7.39 -15.57 11.54
CA LYS A 85 6.23 -14.73 11.21
C LYS A 85 6.60 -13.86 10.02
N VAL A 86 5.81 -13.90 8.97
CA VAL A 86 6.04 -13.08 7.76
C VAL A 86 4.99 -11.99 7.68
N GLY A 87 5.42 -10.75 7.62
CA GLY A 87 4.47 -9.64 7.60
C GLY A 87 4.87 -8.49 6.69
N THR A 88 3.95 -7.56 6.54
CA THR A 88 4.14 -6.33 5.77
C THR A 88 3.79 -5.10 6.58
N VAL A 89 4.50 -4.00 6.34
CA VAL A 89 4.23 -2.72 7.00
C VAL A 89 3.04 -1.97 6.41
N VAL A 90 2.51 -2.38 5.23
CA VAL A 90 1.22 -1.98 4.70
C VAL A 90 0.62 -3.07 3.83
N SER A 91 -0.61 -3.49 4.14
CA SER A 91 -1.26 -4.63 3.49
C SER A 91 -1.88 -4.31 2.13
N SER A 92 -2.16 -3.03 1.87
CA SER A 92 -2.91 -2.59 0.69
C SER A 92 -2.16 -2.75 -0.65
N SER A 93 -0.93 -3.24 -0.62
CA SER A 93 -0.16 -3.62 -1.81
C SER A 93 -0.36 -5.09 -2.24
N GLY A 94 -1.39 -5.76 -1.71
CA GLY A 94 -1.75 -7.13 -2.09
C GLY A 94 -1.04 -8.23 -1.30
N PHE A 95 -0.33 -7.91 -0.22
CA PHE A 95 0.50 -8.86 0.53
C PHE A 95 -0.25 -10.16 0.91
N PHE A 96 -1.45 -10.06 1.51
CA PHE A 96 -2.17 -11.27 1.94
C PHE A 96 -2.56 -12.17 0.79
N PHE A 97 -2.96 -11.60 -0.34
CA PHE A 97 -3.34 -12.37 -1.53
C PHE A 97 -2.14 -13.18 -2.06
N GLU A 98 -0.98 -12.53 -2.18
CA GLU A 98 0.25 -13.19 -2.62
C GLU A 98 0.79 -14.17 -1.55
N ALA A 99 0.67 -13.83 -0.27
CA ALA A 99 1.13 -14.68 0.83
C ALA A 99 0.33 -15.98 0.94
N PHE A 100 -0.99 -15.94 0.76
CA PHE A 100 -1.83 -17.15 0.75
C PHE A 100 -1.49 -18.11 -0.41
N GLU A 101 -1.05 -17.57 -1.55
CA GLU A 101 -0.64 -18.37 -2.69
C GLU A 101 0.75 -18.99 -2.49
N VAL A 102 1.68 -18.23 -1.94
CA VAL A 102 3.10 -18.60 -1.90
C VAL A 102 3.51 -19.28 -0.61
N LEU A 103 3.06 -18.77 0.56
CA LEU A 103 3.58 -19.23 1.86
C LEU A 103 2.86 -20.48 2.38
N PRO A 104 3.57 -21.37 3.11
CA PRO A 104 2.93 -22.47 3.83
C PRO A 104 1.87 -21.98 4.82
N ALA A 105 0.80 -22.78 4.98
CA ALA A 105 -0.31 -22.43 5.87
C ALA A 105 0.06 -22.45 7.37
N ASP A 106 1.21 -22.98 7.75
CA ASP A 106 1.74 -23.03 9.11
C ASP A 106 2.65 -21.85 9.47
N ASN A 107 3.06 -21.04 8.49
CA ASN A 107 3.75 -19.77 8.79
C ASN A 107 2.74 -18.68 9.18
N PRO A 108 2.79 -18.12 10.40
CA PRO A 108 1.97 -16.98 10.75
C PRO A 108 2.26 -15.79 9.83
N ILE A 109 1.21 -15.19 9.29
CA ILE A 109 1.32 -13.99 8.45
C ILE A 109 0.58 -12.82 9.08
N PHE A 110 1.11 -11.60 8.90
CA PHE A 110 0.48 -10.40 9.43
C PHE A 110 0.68 -9.21 8.50
N GLY A 111 -0.21 -8.22 8.62
CA GLY A 111 -0.04 -7.01 7.84
C GLY A 111 -0.80 -5.83 8.44
N PHE A 112 -0.14 -4.68 8.47
CA PHE A 112 -0.72 -3.45 9.02
C PHE A 112 -1.62 -2.75 7.99
N GLN A 113 -2.68 -2.13 8.48
CA GLN A 113 -3.57 -1.30 7.67
C GLN A 113 -2.86 -0.05 7.15
N ARG A 114 -2.01 0.55 7.97
CA ARG A 114 -1.23 1.76 7.66
C ARG A 114 0.22 1.58 8.10
N VAL A 115 1.11 2.28 7.43
CA VAL A 115 2.53 2.33 7.80
C VAL A 115 2.72 2.81 9.25
N PRO A 116 3.60 2.20 10.06
CA PRO A 116 3.84 2.60 11.45
C PRO A 116 4.47 3.99 11.58
N PHE A 117 5.20 4.42 10.56
CA PHE A 117 5.95 5.68 10.55
C PHE A 117 5.62 6.53 9.33
N ILE A 118 5.60 7.85 9.49
CA ILE A 118 5.68 8.79 8.37
C ILE A 118 7.17 8.99 8.09
N SER A 119 7.65 8.57 6.94
CA SER A 119 9.08 8.49 6.68
C SER A 119 9.49 8.93 5.28
N ARG A 120 10.74 9.39 5.15
CA ARG A 120 11.38 9.71 3.87
C ARG A 120 12.82 9.22 3.88
N THR A 121 13.27 8.60 2.80
CA THR A 121 14.68 8.28 2.61
C THR A 121 15.42 9.56 2.25
N ILE A 122 16.49 9.87 2.98
CA ILE A 122 17.40 11.00 2.69
C ILE A 122 18.56 10.48 1.83
N GLU A 123 19.23 9.42 2.30
CA GLU A 123 20.30 8.74 1.59
C GLU A 123 20.04 7.24 1.63
N TYR A 124 19.96 6.62 0.45
CA TYR A 124 19.62 5.20 0.34
C TYR A 124 20.66 4.33 1.08
N GLY A 125 20.16 3.43 1.90
CA GLY A 125 20.97 2.50 2.69
C GLY A 125 21.73 3.13 3.85
N ARG A 126 21.60 4.44 4.14
CA ARG A 126 22.38 5.14 5.15
C ARG A 126 21.58 6.02 6.09
N LYS A 127 20.66 6.81 5.53
CA LYS A 127 19.96 7.85 6.30
C LYS A 127 18.51 7.99 5.89
N ALA A 128 17.62 8.05 6.88
CA ALA A 128 16.21 8.31 6.65
C ALA A 128 15.63 9.27 7.68
N GLU A 129 14.59 9.98 7.28
CA GLU A 129 13.82 10.87 8.13
C GLU A 129 12.57 10.15 8.61
N LEU A 130 12.36 10.13 9.92
CA LEU A 130 11.14 9.74 10.59
C LEU A 130 10.40 11.03 10.96
N LYS A 131 9.38 11.40 10.18
CA LYS A 131 8.63 12.65 10.36
C LYS A 131 7.58 12.57 11.46
N GLY A 132 7.18 11.36 11.83
CA GLY A 132 6.19 11.14 12.86
C GLY A 132 5.81 9.68 13.02
N TYR A 133 5.23 9.38 14.15
CA TYR A 133 4.72 8.06 14.52
C TYR A 133 3.21 8.00 14.35
N LYS A 134 2.67 6.82 14.05
CA LYS A 134 1.25 6.57 14.25
C LYS A 134 0.97 6.38 15.74
N GLU A 135 -0.17 6.88 16.21
CA GLU A 135 -0.58 6.75 17.61
C GLU A 135 -0.92 5.30 17.97
N SER A 136 -1.52 4.58 17.04
CA SER A 136 -1.86 3.16 17.14
C SER A 136 -1.72 2.48 15.79
N LEU A 137 -1.58 1.15 15.81
CA LEU A 137 -1.48 0.30 14.65
C LEU A 137 -2.66 -0.67 14.61
N HIS A 138 -3.20 -0.91 13.41
CA HIS A 138 -4.26 -1.89 13.18
C HIS A 138 -3.72 -2.99 12.28
N VAL A 139 -3.86 -4.27 12.69
CA VAL A 139 -3.20 -5.40 12.04
C VAL A 139 -4.17 -6.56 11.84
N ALA A 140 -4.11 -7.21 10.68
CA ALA A 140 -4.66 -8.54 10.50
C ALA A 140 -3.57 -9.59 10.69
N ILE A 141 -3.94 -10.72 11.27
CA ILE A 141 -3.06 -11.87 11.52
C ILE A 141 -3.79 -13.12 11.05
N GLU A 142 -3.13 -13.91 10.20
CA GLU A 142 -3.67 -15.15 9.66
C GLU A 142 -2.67 -16.32 9.81
N HIS A 143 -3.08 -17.54 9.50
CA HIS A 143 -2.29 -18.77 9.62
C HIS A 143 -1.83 -19.09 11.06
N THR A 144 -2.55 -18.62 12.07
CA THR A 144 -2.29 -18.95 13.47
C THR A 144 -3.51 -18.73 14.35
N ASP A 145 -3.68 -19.56 15.36
CA ASP A 145 -4.68 -19.37 16.44
C ASP A 145 -4.13 -18.44 17.53
N ALA A 146 -2.82 -18.24 17.59
CA ALA A 146 -2.16 -17.39 18.58
C ALA A 146 -2.14 -15.89 18.19
N LYS A 147 -3.22 -15.40 17.59
CA LYS A 147 -3.30 -14.00 17.08
C LYS A 147 -2.99 -12.96 18.15
N GLU A 148 -3.49 -13.16 19.37
CA GLU A 148 -3.28 -12.24 20.49
C GLU A 148 -1.82 -12.19 20.95
N ASN A 149 -1.12 -13.33 20.95
CA ASN A 149 0.28 -13.37 21.30
C ASN A 149 1.13 -12.58 20.29
N LEU A 150 0.87 -12.76 18.99
CA LEU A 150 1.56 -12.01 17.95
C LEU A 150 1.19 -10.52 17.99
N ARG A 151 -0.07 -10.17 18.28
CA ARG A 151 -0.48 -8.77 18.51
C ARG A 151 0.38 -8.10 19.59
N ILE A 152 0.53 -8.76 20.75
CA ILE A 152 1.33 -8.25 21.88
C ILE A 152 2.81 -8.14 21.49
N GLU A 153 3.33 -9.09 20.73
CA GLU A 153 4.70 -9.06 20.21
C GLU A 153 4.91 -7.84 19.30
N LEU A 154 3.98 -7.60 18.36
CA LEU A 154 4.03 -6.44 17.46
C LEU A 154 3.88 -5.11 18.22
N GLU A 155 3.06 -5.08 19.28
CA GLU A 155 2.93 -3.91 20.15
C GLU A 155 4.24 -3.56 20.84
N ARG A 156 4.99 -4.55 21.31
CA ARG A 156 6.31 -4.38 21.89
C ARG A 156 7.35 -3.97 20.85
N LEU A 157 7.31 -4.60 19.66
CA LEU A 157 8.24 -4.36 18.57
C LEU A 157 8.18 -2.92 18.06
N PHE A 158 6.99 -2.36 17.92
CA PHE A 158 6.79 -1.00 17.41
C PHE A 158 6.58 0.06 18.50
N GLU A 159 6.51 -0.34 19.77
CA GLU A 159 6.25 0.54 20.92
C GLU A 159 4.98 1.38 20.75
N LYS A 160 3.93 0.78 20.15
CA LYS A 160 2.63 1.41 19.89
C LYS A 160 1.50 0.45 20.18
N PRO A 161 0.35 0.93 20.68
CA PRO A 161 -0.84 0.11 20.80
C PRO A 161 -1.19 -0.57 19.47
N VAL A 162 -1.44 -1.87 19.49
CA VAL A 162 -1.83 -2.66 18.33
C VAL A 162 -3.21 -3.27 18.56
N THR A 163 -4.12 -3.07 17.60
CA THR A 163 -5.47 -3.67 17.59
C THR A 163 -5.60 -4.67 16.46
N LEU A 164 -6.38 -5.74 16.69
CA LEU A 164 -6.66 -6.75 15.67
C LEU A 164 -7.81 -6.30 14.77
N ALA A 165 -7.63 -6.48 13.47
CA ALA A 165 -8.69 -6.45 12.48
C ALA A 165 -9.54 -7.73 12.56
N ASP A 166 -10.80 -7.65 12.14
CA ASP A 166 -11.68 -8.82 12.09
C ASP A 166 -11.17 -9.88 11.11
N ASN A 167 -10.63 -9.45 9.98
CA ASN A 167 -9.98 -10.30 8.97
C ASN A 167 -9.02 -9.48 8.10
N PHE A 168 -8.28 -10.18 7.23
CA PHE A 168 -7.27 -9.54 6.37
C PHE A 168 -7.84 -8.59 5.30
N TYR A 169 -9.11 -8.74 4.91
CA TYR A 169 -9.72 -7.84 3.93
C TYR A 169 -9.82 -6.41 4.48
N GLU A 170 -10.07 -6.25 5.79
CA GLU A 170 -10.16 -4.94 6.42
C GLU A 170 -8.88 -4.12 6.23
N VAL A 171 -7.71 -4.73 6.40
CA VAL A 171 -6.43 -4.04 6.25
C VAL A 171 -5.98 -3.95 4.79
N SER A 172 -6.31 -4.95 3.96
CA SER A 172 -5.88 -5.01 2.56
C SER A 172 -6.66 -4.06 1.66
N LEU A 173 -7.97 -3.89 1.92
CA LEU A 173 -8.87 -3.09 1.08
C LEU A 173 -9.09 -1.67 1.60
N SER A 174 -8.41 -1.25 2.66
CA SER A 174 -8.61 0.07 3.30
C SER A 174 -7.97 1.25 2.58
N ASN A 175 -7.21 1.02 1.50
CA ASN A 175 -6.65 2.08 0.67
C ASN A 175 -7.68 2.58 -0.33
N SER A 176 -8.01 3.88 -0.29
CA SER A 176 -8.96 4.48 -1.22
C SER A 176 -8.39 4.73 -2.63
N ASN A 177 -7.07 4.74 -2.80
CA ASN A 177 -6.42 5.07 -4.07
C ASN A 177 -6.88 4.18 -5.24
N PRO A 178 -7.08 2.86 -5.07
CA PRO A 178 -7.56 1.99 -6.15
C PRO A 178 -8.94 2.31 -6.73
N LEU A 179 -9.74 3.12 -6.03
CA LEU A 179 -11.00 3.65 -6.56
C LEU A 179 -10.88 5.13 -6.94
N LEU A 180 -10.22 5.92 -6.09
CA LEU A 180 -10.06 7.37 -6.25
C LEU A 180 -9.30 7.72 -7.54
N HIS A 181 -8.11 7.18 -7.72
CA HIS A 181 -7.28 7.52 -8.87
C HIS A 181 -7.88 6.98 -10.19
N PRO A 182 -8.28 5.69 -10.30
CA PRO A 182 -8.89 5.17 -11.53
C PRO A 182 -10.15 5.90 -11.96
N SER A 183 -11.01 6.36 -11.03
CA SER A 183 -12.19 7.13 -11.40
C SER A 183 -11.82 8.44 -12.12
N ARG A 184 -10.79 9.13 -11.65
CA ARG A 184 -10.29 10.35 -12.30
C ARG A 184 -9.59 10.06 -13.61
N LEU A 185 -8.72 9.07 -13.65
CA LEU A 185 -7.97 8.68 -14.85
C LEU A 185 -8.90 8.24 -15.99
N TYR A 186 -9.93 7.47 -15.66
CA TYR A 186 -10.92 7.01 -16.60
C TYR A 186 -11.69 8.18 -17.22
N THR A 187 -12.21 9.10 -16.40
CA THR A 187 -12.95 10.26 -16.91
C THR A 187 -12.08 11.22 -17.71
N MET A 188 -10.79 11.30 -17.43
CA MET A 188 -9.85 12.11 -18.20
C MET A 188 -9.51 11.49 -19.57
N TRP A 189 -9.39 10.15 -19.66
CA TRP A 189 -8.73 9.52 -20.79
C TRP A 189 -9.41 8.28 -21.36
N LYS A 190 -10.68 8.01 -21.01
CA LYS A 190 -11.43 6.88 -21.59
C LYS A 190 -11.50 6.94 -23.12
N ASP A 191 -11.58 8.15 -23.69
CA ASP A 191 -11.68 8.41 -25.12
C ASP A 191 -10.33 8.82 -25.76
N TRP A 192 -9.23 8.83 -24.99
CA TRP A 192 -7.92 9.20 -25.53
C TRP A 192 -7.40 8.13 -26.49
N GLN A 193 -6.85 8.60 -27.63
CA GLN A 193 -6.21 7.78 -28.67
C GLN A 193 -4.82 8.32 -29.01
N PRO A 194 -3.89 7.46 -29.50
CA PRO A 194 -2.61 7.89 -29.99
C PRO A 194 -2.74 9.02 -31.04
N GLY A 195 -1.97 10.09 -30.86
CA GLY A 195 -2.05 11.30 -31.69
C GLY A 195 -2.79 12.46 -31.03
N ILE A 196 -3.60 12.23 -30.00
CA ILE A 196 -4.23 13.30 -29.22
C ILE A 196 -3.18 13.88 -28.26
N VAL A 197 -2.89 15.20 -28.41
CA VAL A 197 -1.98 15.95 -27.55
C VAL A 197 -2.77 17.05 -26.84
N TYR A 198 -2.58 17.16 -25.53
CA TYR A 198 -3.20 18.20 -24.70
C TYR A 198 -2.28 19.42 -24.59
N PRO A 199 -2.80 20.65 -24.63
CA PRO A 199 -1.99 21.86 -24.61
C PRO A 199 -1.30 22.11 -23.25
N ARG A 200 -1.81 21.52 -22.16
CA ARG A 200 -1.29 21.64 -20.79
C ARG A 200 -1.50 20.38 -19.99
N ASN A 201 -0.74 20.22 -18.92
CA ASN A 201 -0.96 19.20 -17.91
C ASN A 201 -1.85 19.77 -16.79
N PRO A 202 -3.12 19.32 -16.60
CA PRO A 202 -3.97 19.81 -15.54
C PRO A 202 -3.53 19.31 -14.18
N GLN A 203 -3.90 20.05 -13.13
CA GLN A 203 -3.74 19.56 -11.76
C GLN A 203 -4.72 18.41 -11.49
N PHE A 204 -4.21 17.32 -10.93
CA PHE A 204 -4.99 16.09 -10.79
C PHE A 204 -6.20 16.26 -9.88
N TYR A 205 -6.01 16.90 -8.72
CA TYR A 205 -7.07 17.12 -7.74
C TYR A 205 -7.69 18.51 -7.81
N ALA A 206 -6.90 19.56 -7.97
CA ALA A 206 -7.46 20.93 -7.99
C ALA A 206 -8.38 21.16 -9.19
N GLU A 207 -8.24 20.36 -10.26
CA GLU A 207 -9.14 20.36 -11.41
C GLU A 207 -10.01 19.09 -11.46
N TRP A 208 -10.33 18.50 -10.31
CA TRP A 208 -11.24 17.36 -10.20
C TRP A 208 -12.64 17.72 -10.76
N THR A 209 -13.32 16.76 -11.37
CA THR A 209 -14.59 17.01 -12.05
C THR A 209 -15.77 16.34 -11.37
N LEU A 210 -16.96 16.90 -11.58
CA LEU A 210 -18.22 16.31 -11.13
C LEU A 210 -18.42 14.89 -11.68
N GLU A 211 -18.04 14.65 -12.95
CA GLU A 211 -18.09 13.32 -13.58
C GLU A 211 -17.22 12.32 -12.82
N ALA A 212 -16.00 12.71 -12.43
CA ALA A 212 -15.11 11.85 -11.66
C ALA A 212 -15.67 11.55 -10.25
N SER A 213 -16.29 12.52 -9.59
CA SER A 213 -16.96 12.31 -8.30
C SER A 213 -18.18 11.38 -8.43
N ALA A 214 -19.00 11.55 -9.45
CA ALA A 214 -20.16 10.69 -9.69
C ALA A 214 -19.72 9.23 -9.94
N LEU A 215 -18.67 9.04 -10.76
CA LEU A 215 -18.10 7.72 -11.03
C LEU A 215 -17.51 7.10 -9.75
N LEU A 216 -16.74 7.87 -8.97
CA LEU A 216 -16.16 7.40 -7.72
C LEU A 216 -17.23 6.95 -6.71
N ILE A 217 -18.31 7.73 -6.57
CA ILE A 217 -19.45 7.37 -5.69
C ILE A 217 -20.11 6.08 -6.16
N GLN A 218 -20.28 5.89 -7.47
CA GLN A 218 -20.87 4.66 -7.99
C GLN A 218 -19.97 3.45 -7.76
N MET A 219 -18.66 3.59 -8.00
CA MET A 219 -17.68 2.54 -7.69
C MET A 219 -17.64 2.23 -6.19
N ASP A 220 -17.71 3.25 -5.35
CA ASP A 220 -17.73 3.07 -3.90
C ASP A 220 -18.98 2.32 -3.41
N LYS A 221 -20.16 2.58 -3.98
CA LYS A 221 -21.38 1.82 -3.66
C LYS A 221 -21.22 0.32 -3.95
N GLU A 222 -20.62 -0.02 -5.07
CA GLU A 222 -20.31 -1.41 -5.43
C GLU A 222 -19.28 -2.01 -4.44
N PHE A 223 -18.27 -1.24 -4.10
CA PHE A 223 -17.24 -1.63 -3.13
C PHE A 223 -17.81 -1.83 -1.72
N GLN A 224 -18.65 -0.92 -1.22
CA GLN A 224 -19.30 -1.08 0.10
C GLN A 224 -20.20 -2.33 0.13
N ASN A 225 -20.87 -2.66 -0.98
CA ASN A 225 -21.61 -3.92 -1.10
C ASN A 225 -20.68 -5.14 -1.04
N LEU A 226 -19.50 -5.08 -1.66
CA LEU A 226 -18.48 -6.14 -1.53
C LEU A 226 -18.04 -6.29 -0.08
N LEU A 227 -17.67 -5.21 0.63
CA LEU A 227 -17.25 -5.25 2.02
C LEU A 227 -18.28 -5.91 2.93
N LYS A 228 -19.56 -5.61 2.72
CA LYS A 228 -20.67 -6.27 3.42
C LYS A 228 -20.69 -7.78 3.18
N ASN A 229 -20.50 -8.20 1.92
CA ASN A 229 -20.47 -9.62 1.55
C ASN A 229 -19.23 -10.36 2.08
N LEU A 230 -18.15 -9.64 2.40
CA LEU A 230 -16.96 -10.16 3.08
C LEU A 230 -17.14 -10.28 4.60
N GLY A 231 -18.29 -9.90 5.14
CA GLY A 231 -18.59 -9.95 6.57
C GLY A 231 -17.88 -8.88 7.39
N LEU A 232 -17.40 -7.81 6.77
CA LEU A 232 -16.77 -6.70 7.48
C LEU A 232 -17.81 -5.88 8.25
N LYS A 233 -17.41 -5.37 9.40
CA LYS A 233 -18.25 -4.47 10.19
C LYS A 233 -18.56 -3.18 9.40
N PRO A 234 -19.81 -2.71 9.43
CA PRO A 234 -20.15 -1.44 8.80
C PRO A 234 -19.26 -0.30 9.31
N GLY A 235 -18.67 0.46 8.37
CA GLY A 235 -17.85 1.62 8.68
C GLY A 235 -16.37 1.33 9.04
N CYS A 236 -15.92 0.08 9.11
CA CYS A 236 -14.49 -0.23 9.31
C CYS A 236 -13.62 0.30 8.15
N ILE A 237 -14.18 0.28 6.94
CA ILE A 237 -13.69 1.04 5.80
C ILE A 237 -14.83 2.01 5.43
N PRO A 238 -14.69 3.31 5.73
CA PRO A 238 -15.76 4.28 5.51
C PRO A 238 -16.07 4.44 4.02
N ALA A 239 -17.33 4.71 3.71
CA ALA A 239 -17.71 5.11 2.36
C ALA A 239 -17.01 6.41 1.94
N VAL A 240 -16.81 6.61 0.64
CA VAL A 240 -16.06 7.77 0.13
C VAL A 240 -16.68 9.10 0.56
N LEU A 241 -18.00 9.20 0.63
CA LEU A 241 -18.69 10.41 1.07
C LEU A 241 -18.43 10.68 2.55
N ASP A 242 -18.45 9.65 3.41
CA ASP A 242 -18.17 9.78 4.82
C ASP A 242 -16.69 10.14 5.05
N TYR A 243 -15.77 9.48 4.32
CA TYR A 243 -14.34 9.72 4.44
C TYR A 243 -13.94 11.17 4.09
N TYR A 244 -14.59 11.74 3.07
CA TYR A 244 -14.34 13.12 2.63
C TYR A 244 -15.34 14.13 3.22
N GLU A 245 -16.19 13.73 4.18
CA GLU A 245 -17.18 14.62 4.83
C GLU A 245 -18.05 15.35 3.80
N SER A 246 -18.57 14.60 2.82
CA SER A 246 -19.34 15.12 1.68
C SER A 246 -20.71 14.46 1.63
N ALA A 247 -21.73 15.16 1.09
CA ALA A 247 -23.09 14.66 1.00
C ALA A 247 -23.44 14.07 -0.40
N ASP A 248 -22.76 14.57 -1.44
CA ASP A 248 -23.05 14.30 -2.84
C ASP A 248 -21.82 14.52 -3.74
N ALA A 249 -22.00 14.41 -5.05
CA ALA A 249 -20.92 14.56 -6.03
C ALA A 249 -20.38 16.00 -6.09
N GLU A 250 -21.22 17.01 -5.93
CA GLU A 250 -20.84 18.41 -5.95
C GLU A 250 -19.96 18.78 -4.76
N SER A 251 -20.37 18.41 -3.55
CA SER A 251 -19.60 18.64 -2.32
C SER A 251 -18.32 17.82 -2.30
N LEU A 252 -18.32 16.57 -2.77
CA LEU A 252 -17.13 15.76 -2.92
C LEU A 252 -16.12 16.39 -3.90
N THR A 253 -16.61 16.91 -5.04
CA THR A 253 -15.78 17.61 -6.03
C THR A 253 -15.09 18.81 -5.38
N THR A 254 -15.86 19.67 -4.71
CA THR A 254 -15.34 20.85 -4.00
C THR A 254 -14.33 20.45 -2.91
N LYS A 255 -14.63 19.40 -2.13
CA LYS A 255 -13.73 18.91 -1.08
C LYS A 255 -12.38 18.48 -1.67
N LEU A 256 -12.37 17.64 -2.69
CA LEU A 256 -11.13 17.14 -3.32
C LEU A 256 -10.31 18.28 -3.93
N GLN A 257 -10.97 19.27 -4.54
CA GLN A 257 -10.31 20.44 -5.12
C GLN A 257 -9.64 21.33 -4.06
N THR A 258 -10.08 21.30 -2.81
CA THR A 258 -9.65 22.26 -1.76
C THR A 258 -8.71 21.66 -0.72
N ILE A 259 -8.45 20.34 -0.72
CA ILE A 259 -7.51 19.71 0.19
C ILE A 259 -6.10 20.25 -0.05
N LYS A 260 -5.53 20.92 0.95
CA LYS A 260 -4.21 21.57 0.86
C LYS A 260 -3.09 20.61 0.44
N ALA A 261 -3.11 19.39 0.96
CA ALA A 261 -2.11 18.36 0.63
C ALA A 261 -2.15 17.90 -0.83
N PHE A 262 -3.23 18.17 -1.55
CA PHE A 262 -3.41 17.80 -2.94
C PHE A 262 -3.11 18.91 -3.94
N GLN A 263 -2.84 20.12 -3.45
CA GLN A 263 -2.55 21.26 -4.31
C GLN A 263 -1.22 21.12 -5.04
N GLY A 264 -1.19 21.53 -6.29
CA GLY A 264 0.01 21.48 -7.13
C GLY A 264 0.37 20.09 -7.69
N ILE A 265 -0.39 19.02 -7.34
CA ILE A 265 -0.16 17.69 -7.89
C ILE A 265 -0.66 17.67 -9.33
N LEU A 266 0.27 17.52 -10.28
CA LEU A 266 -0.04 17.40 -11.70
C LEU A 266 -0.58 16.00 -12.05
N SER A 267 -1.39 15.93 -13.10
CA SER A 267 -1.86 14.65 -13.64
C SER A 267 -0.70 13.84 -14.21
N PRO A 268 -0.79 12.49 -14.22
CA PRO A 268 0.29 11.65 -14.72
C PRO A 268 0.39 11.74 -16.25
N MET A 269 1.07 12.78 -16.72
CA MET A 269 1.29 13.06 -18.13
C MET A 269 2.77 13.26 -18.40
N LYS A 270 3.19 12.99 -19.61
CA LYS A 270 4.54 13.27 -20.12
C LYS A 270 4.51 14.33 -21.22
N GLU A 271 5.50 15.19 -21.23
CA GLU A 271 5.68 16.22 -22.24
C GLU A 271 6.12 15.60 -23.55
N VAL A 272 5.57 16.11 -24.65
CA VAL A 272 5.90 15.73 -26.03
C VAL A 272 5.89 16.98 -26.90
N ALA A 273 6.32 16.87 -28.15
CA ALA A 273 6.24 17.98 -29.11
C ALA A 273 4.76 18.44 -29.22
N GLY A 274 4.52 19.71 -28.93
CA GLY A 274 3.18 20.32 -28.98
C GLY A 274 2.33 20.21 -27.72
N GLY A 275 2.81 19.62 -26.62
CA GLY A 275 2.08 19.58 -25.34
C GLY A 275 2.31 18.32 -24.53
N PHE A 276 1.22 17.69 -24.06
CA PHE A 276 1.25 16.58 -23.11
C PHE A 276 0.40 15.43 -23.57
N ILE A 277 0.82 14.20 -23.24
CA ILE A 277 0.04 12.98 -23.42
C ILE A 277 -0.04 12.19 -22.11
N PRO A 278 -1.04 11.32 -21.88
CA PRO A 278 -1.10 10.48 -20.69
C PRO A 278 0.16 9.62 -20.52
N ASP A 279 0.66 9.52 -19.29
CA ASP A 279 1.76 8.63 -18.94
C ASP A 279 1.22 7.35 -18.28
N PHE A 280 0.95 6.35 -19.09
CA PHE A 280 0.47 5.04 -18.63
C PHE A 280 1.56 4.21 -17.90
N THR A 281 2.81 4.70 -17.84
CA THR A 281 3.86 4.08 -17.05
C THR A 281 3.99 4.66 -15.64
N SER A 282 3.18 5.66 -15.32
CA SER A 282 3.14 6.28 -13.99
C SER A 282 2.61 5.30 -12.94
N ARG A 283 2.96 5.54 -11.67
CA ARG A 283 2.49 4.72 -10.54
C ARG A 283 0.96 4.68 -10.39
N TYR A 284 0.25 5.67 -10.86
CA TYR A 284 -1.21 5.66 -10.92
C TYR A 284 -1.77 4.49 -11.75
N PHE A 285 -1.02 4.04 -12.76
CA PHE A 285 -1.37 2.89 -13.58
C PHE A 285 -0.70 1.61 -13.11
N THR A 286 0.60 1.67 -12.82
CA THR A 286 1.42 0.47 -12.53
C THR A 286 1.26 -0.05 -11.10
N GLU A 287 0.62 0.71 -10.20
CA GLU A 287 0.35 0.31 -8.82
C GLU A 287 -1.15 0.12 -8.57
N ASP A 288 -1.98 1.16 -8.84
CA ASP A 288 -3.38 1.15 -8.41
C ASP A 288 -4.25 0.13 -9.15
N PHE A 289 -3.99 -0.12 -10.44
CA PHE A 289 -4.71 -1.14 -11.19
C PHE A 289 -4.26 -2.56 -10.85
N PRO A 290 -2.96 -2.95 -10.99
CA PRO A 290 -2.53 -4.34 -10.80
C PRO A 290 -2.39 -4.75 -9.32
N TYR A 291 -2.09 -3.82 -8.41
CA TYR A 291 -1.81 -4.11 -7.00
C TYR A 291 -2.81 -3.45 -6.03
N GLY A 292 -3.93 -2.98 -6.55
CA GLY A 292 -5.02 -2.40 -5.78
C GLY A 292 -6.37 -2.87 -6.33
N MET A 293 -6.80 -2.33 -7.48
CA MET A 293 -8.10 -2.61 -8.08
C MET A 293 -8.28 -4.08 -8.47
N ARG A 294 -7.20 -4.75 -8.94
CA ARG A 294 -7.23 -6.19 -9.26
C ARG A 294 -7.77 -7.00 -8.09
N PHE A 295 -7.28 -6.77 -6.88
CA PHE A 295 -7.70 -7.54 -5.71
C PHE A 295 -9.16 -7.30 -5.34
N ILE A 296 -9.67 -6.09 -5.56
CA ILE A 296 -11.11 -5.78 -5.41
C ILE A 296 -11.92 -6.59 -6.40
N VAL A 297 -11.53 -6.58 -7.68
CA VAL A 297 -12.21 -7.26 -8.78
C VAL A 297 -12.18 -8.79 -8.58
N GLU A 298 -11.02 -9.37 -8.36
CA GLU A 298 -10.86 -10.81 -8.14
C GLU A 298 -11.67 -11.28 -6.93
N THR A 299 -11.64 -10.54 -5.82
CA THR A 299 -12.41 -10.85 -4.61
C THR A 299 -13.91 -10.78 -4.88
N ALA A 300 -14.38 -9.76 -5.60
CA ALA A 300 -15.80 -9.64 -5.94
C ALA A 300 -16.27 -10.79 -6.82
N HIS A 301 -15.51 -11.16 -7.85
CA HIS A 301 -15.83 -12.28 -8.73
C HIS A 301 -15.83 -13.62 -7.97
N GLN A 302 -14.85 -13.88 -7.10
CA GLN A 302 -14.80 -15.08 -6.26
C GLN A 302 -16.02 -15.18 -5.31
N ARG A 303 -16.54 -14.04 -4.86
CA ARG A 303 -17.71 -13.96 -3.98
C ARG A 303 -19.04 -13.80 -4.72
N ASN A 304 -19.03 -13.82 -6.07
CA ASN A 304 -20.21 -13.57 -6.92
C ASN A 304 -20.92 -12.24 -6.60
N VAL A 305 -20.15 -11.20 -6.27
CA VAL A 305 -20.67 -9.84 -6.05
C VAL A 305 -20.57 -9.04 -7.33
N SER A 306 -21.69 -8.43 -7.74
CA SER A 306 -21.75 -7.61 -8.96
C SER A 306 -21.09 -6.25 -8.74
N ILE A 307 -20.13 -5.90 -9.60
CA ILE A 307 -19.34 -4.66 -9.58
C ILE A 307 -19.17 -4.07 -11.00
N PRO A 308 -20.24 -3.86 -11.76
CA PRO A 308 -20.13 -3.55 -13.19
C PRO A 308 -19.38 -2.26 -13.49
N THR A 309 -19.47 -1.25 -12.63
CA THR A 309 -18.75 0.03 -12.82
C THR A 309 -17.26 -0.13 -12.53
N ILE A 310 -16.92 -0.85 -11.46
CA ILE A 310 -15.50 -1.17 -11.12
C ILE A 310 -14.90 -2.02 -12.24
N ASP A 311 -15.61 -3.06 -12.72
CA ASP A 311 -15.18 -3.90 -13.85
C ASP A 311 -14.89 -3.09 -15.11
N GLN A 312 -15.79 -2.16 -15.46
CA GLN A 312 -15.60 -1.31 -16.63
C GLN A 312 -14.33 -0.46 -16.54
N VAL A 313 -14.09 0.18 -15.40
CA VAL A 313 -12.91 1.01 -15.18
C VAL A 313 -11.64 0.15 -15.14
N TYR A 314 -11.70 -1.01 -14.48
CA TYR A 314 -10.58 -1.95 -14.40
C TYR A 314 -10.18 -2.48 -15.79
N GLN A 315 -11.13 -2.96 -16.57
CA GLN A 315 -10.89 -3.45 -17.94
C GLN A 315 -10.26 -2.36 -18.82
N TRP A 316 -10.77 -1.12 -18.74
CA TRP A 316 -10.16 0.00 -19.44
C TRP A 316 -8.69 0.20 -19.00
N GLY A 317 -8.40 0.21 -17.70
CA GLY A 317 -7.05 0.37 -17.17
C GLY A 317 -6.11 -0.73 -17.65
N GLN A 318 -6.57 -1.98 -17.68
CA GLN A 318 -5.78 -3.12 -18.19
C GLN A 318 -5.36 -2.94 -19.66
N THR A 319 -6.13 -2.23 -20.47
CA THR A 319 -5.71 -1.91 -21.86
C THR A 319 -4.58 -0.88 -21.93
N LYS A 320 -4.28 -0.18 -20.82
CA LYS A 320 -3.26 0.90 -20.73
C LYS A 320 -1.99 0.46 -20.04
N VAL A 321 -2.09 -0.45 -19.08
CA VAL A 321 -0.92 -1.04 -18.38
C VAL A 321 -0.31 -2.12 -19.29
N LYS A 322 0.98 -1.96 -19.60
CA LYS A 322 1.74 -2.92 -20.43
C LYS A 322 2.67 -3.73 -19.54
#